data_3fc204dea2ffd9aae018307dc7ccd020
#
_entry.id   3fc204dea2ffd9aae018307dc7ccd020
#
_cell.length_a   1.000
_cell.length_b   1.000
_cell.length_c   1.000
_cell.angle_alpha   90.00
_cell.angle_beta   90.00
_cell.angle_gamma   90.00
#
_symmetry.space_group_name_H-M   'P 1'
#
loop_
_entity.id
_entity.type
_entity.pdbx_description
1 polymer ?
#
loop_
_entity_poly.entity_id
_entity_poly.type
_entity_poly.pdbx_seq_one_letter_code
_entity_poly.pdbx_strand_id
1 'polypeptide(L)'
;VVEINPWAIERRLKHGYLDGWTDRLDEAVRMALDAKEKGKAFSIGLLGNAAEVYPQLLDRGMIPDVVTDQTSAHDPLNGYYPAGFSKEEADELRKRDSKDYVHHSMESMRKQVQAMVSMMHKGSIVFDYGNNLRQQALDAGFKNAFAYPGFVQAYVRPLFCEGKGPFRWASLVGSREDIFKLDDVILKEFAY
;
A
#
# COMPACT_ATOMS: atom_id res chain seq x y z
N VAL A 1 -3.20 -8.39 -3.32
CA VAL A 1 -3.61 -7.16 -2.58
C VAL A 1 -4.37 -7.60 -1.33
N VAL A 2 -3.93 -7.13 -0.15
CA VAL A 2 -4.68 -7.31 1.11
C VAL A 2 -5.58 -6.09 1.30
N GLU A 3 -6.86 -6.31 1.55
CA GLU A 3 -7.88 -5.25 1.66
C GLU A 3 -8.93 -5.65 2.71
N ILE A 4 -9.21 -4.76 3.65
CA ILE A 4 -10.18 -5.00 4.73
C ILE A 4 -11.63 -4.73 4.29
N ASN A 5 -11.83 -3.93 3.25
CA ASN A 5 -13.16 -3.50 2.81
C ASN A 5 -13.64 -4.36 1.63
N PRO A 6 -14.68 -5.21 1.81
CA PRO A 6 -15.23 -6.03 0.74
C PRO A 6 -15.68 -5.23 -0.48
N TRP A 7 -16.29 -4.07 -0.27
CA TRP A 7 -16.71 -3.18 -1.36
C TRP A 7 -15.53 -2.71 -2.22
N ALA A 8 -14.36 -2.46 -1.61
CA ALA A 8 -13.17 -2.08 -2.35
C ALA A 8 -12.62 -3.23 -3.20
N ILE A 9 -12.76 -4.48 -2.74
CA ILE A 9 -12.44 -5.69 -3.52
C ILE A 9 -13.38 -5.81 -4.72
N GLU A 10 -14.70 -5.73 -4.50
CA GLU A 10 -15.70 -5.80 -5.57
C GLU A 10 -15.48 -4.72 -6.63
N ARG A 11 -15.20 -3.49 -6.21
CA ARG A 11 -14.90 -2.38 -7.11
C ARG A 11 -13.65 -2.66 -7.96
N ARG A 12 -12.58 -3.20 -7.37
CA ARG A 12 -11.36 -3.56 -8.11
C ARG A 12 -11.58 -4.68 -9.11
N LEU A 13 -12.39 -5.69 -8.76
CA LEU A 13 -12.81 -6.74 -9.70
C LEU A 13 -13.60 -6.16 -10.87
N LYS A 14 -14.59 -5.33 -10.59
CA LYS A 14 -15.43 -4.69 -11.62
C LYS A 14 -14.61 -3.86 -12.62
N HIS A 15 -13.54 -3.22 -12.16
CA HIS A 15 -12.68 -2.36 -13.00
C HIS A 15 -11.42 -3.09 -13.53
N GLY A 16 -11.31 -4.39 -13.36
CA GLY A 16 -10.20 -5.18 -13.88
C GLY A 16 -8.86 -4.96 -13.17
N TYR A 17 -8.86 -4.43 -11.95
CA TYR A 17 -7.66 -4.33 -11.11
C TYR A 17 -7.37 -5.61 -10.32
N LEU A 18 -8.32 -6.50 -10.21
CA LEU A 18 -8.19 -7.84 -9.66
C LEU A 18 -8.77 -8.86 -10.63
N ASP A 19 -8.10 -10.00 -10.77
CA ASP A 19 -8.56 -11.15 -11.55
C ASP A 19 -9.37 -12.12 -10.71
N GLY A 20 -9.14 -12.13 -9.39
CA GLY A 20 -9.85 -12.98 -8.44
C GLY A 20 -9.69 -12.49 -7.00
N TRP A 21 -10.44 -13.11 -6.08
CA TRP A 21 -10.33 -12.80 -4.66
C TRP A 21 -10.71 -14.00 -3.79
N THR A 22 -10.31 -13.95 -2.53
CA THR A 22 -10.68 -14.90 -1.47
C THR A 22 -10.56 -14.23 -0.10
N ASP A 23 -11.23 -14.77 0.90
CA ASP A 23 -11.08 -14.42 2.32
C ASP A 23 -10.12 -15.38 3.07
N ARG A 24 -9.55 -16.36 2.35
CA ARG A 24 -8.69 -17.41 2.90
C ARG A 24 -7.24 -17.23 2.45
N LEU A 25 -6.34 -17.01 3.42
CA LEU A 25 -4.92 -16.81 3.13
C LEU A 25 -4.29 -17.98 2.38
N ASP A 26 -4.60 -19.24 2.78
CA ASP A 26 -4.05 -20.44 2.12
C ASP A 26 -4.46 -20.51 0.65
N GLU A 27 -5.69 -20.11 0.36
CA GLU A 27 -6.20 -20.09 -1.01
C GLU A 27 -5.54 -18.99 -1.83
N ALA A 28 -5.39 -17.78 -1.27
CA ALA A 28 -4.70 -16.67 -1.94
C ALA A 28 -3.25 -17.06 -2.29
N VAL A 29 -2.54 -17.69 -1.35
CA VAL A 29 -1.17 -18.19 -1.56
C VAL A 29 -1.14 -19.25 -2.66
N ARG A 30 -2.04 -20.23 -2.62
CA ARG A 30 -2.14 -21.27 -3.65
C ARG A 30 -2.40 -20.67 -5.03
N MET A 31 -3.36 -19.74 -5.16
CA MET A 31 -3.66 -19.06 -6.41
C MET A 31 -2.43 -18.32 -6.96
N ALA A 32 -1.68 -17.64 -6.09
CA ALA A 32 -0.48 -16.92 -6.48
C ALA A 32 0.63 -17.85 -6.97
N LEU A 33 0.87 -18.95 -6.26
CA LEU A 33 1.89 -19.94 -6.64
C LEU A 33 1.51 -20.67 -7.94
N ASP A 34 0.26 -21.05 -8.12
CA ASP A 34 -0.25 -21.66 -9.35
C ASP A 34 -0.09 -20.73 -10.56
N ALA A 35 -0.36 -19.44 -10.38
CA ALA A 35 -0.17 -18.44 -11.44
C ALA A 35 1.31 -18.24 -11.77
N LYS A 36 2.18 -18.18 -10.75
CA LYS A 36 3.64 -18.07 -10.91
C LYS A 36 4.20 -19.28 -11.66
N GLU A 37 3.81 -20.50 -11.30
CA GLU A 37 4.23 -21.74 -11.96
C GLU A 37 3.83 -21.77 -13.45
N LYS A 38 2.63 -21.28 -13.76
CA LYS A 38 2.11 -21.17 -15.14
C LYS A 38 2.63 -19.97 -15.92
N GLY A 39 3.49 -19.15 -15.33
CA GLY A 39 3.98 -17.91 -15.95
C GLY A 39 2.85 -16.91 -16.28
N LYS A 40 1.72 -16.98 -15.58
CA LYS A 40 0.54 -16.14 -15.82
C LYS A 40 0.51 -14.96 -14.85
N ALA A 41 0.41 -13.75 -15.41
CA ALA A 41 0.07 -12.58 -14.58
C ALA A 41 -1.34 -12.74 -14.00
N PHE A 42 -1.48 -12.63 -12.69
CA PHE A 42 -2.76 -12.82 -12.00
C PHE A 42 -2.80 -12.00 -10.71
N SER A 43 -3.73 -11.07 -10.62
CA SER A 43 -3.91 -10.20 -9.46
C SER A 43 -4.99 -10.73 -8.52
N ILE A 44 -4.64 -10.90 -7.23
CA ILE A 44 -5.49 -11.53 -6.22
C ILE A 44 -5.81 -10.53 -5.12
N GLY A 45 -7.11 -10.38 -4.81
CA GLY A 45 -7.60 -9.74 -3.59
C GLY A 45 -7.69 -10.75 -2.45
N LEU A 46 -7.09 -10.44 -1.31
CA LEU A 46 -7.30 -11.16 -0.06
C LEU A 46 -8.06 -10.24 0.89
N LEU A 47 -9.27 -10.63 1.28
CA LEU A 47 -10.02 -9.93 2.31
C LEU A 47 -9.37 -10.20 3.66
N GLY A 48 -8.84 -9.14 4.29
CA GLY A 48 -8.16 -9.29 5.57
C GLY A 48 -7.38 -8.02 5.95
N ASN A 49 -6.79 -8.05 7.13
CA ASN A 49 -5.97 -6.96 7.64
C ASN A 49 -4.48 -7.25 7.45
N ALA A 50 -3.73 -6.32 6.90
CA ALA A 50 -2.29 -6.50 6.65
C ALA A 50 -1.49 -6.75 7.93
N ALA A 51 -1.91 -6.16 9.06
CA ALA A 51 -1.28 -6.39 10.37
C ALA A 51 -1.48 -7.83 10.90
N GLU A 52 -2.40 -8.59 10.32
CA GLU A 52 -2.62 -10.02 10.63
C GLU A 52 -2.04 -10.92 9.54
N VAL A 53 -2.23 -10.54 8.27
CA VAL A 53 -1.81 -11.35 7.11
C VAL A 53 -0.28 -11.42 7.02
N TYR A 54 0.44 -10.30 7.21
CA TYR A 54 1.89 -10.29 7.05
C TYR A 54 2.62 -11.16 8.09
N PRO A 55 2.28 -11.10 9.40
CA PRO A 55 2.81 -12.06 10.37
C PRO A 55 2.54 -13.52 10.00
N GLN A 56 1.32 -13.83 9.56
CA GLN A 56 0.96 -15.19 9.15
C GLN A 56 1.76 -15.68 7.93
N LEU A 57 2.07 -14.82 6.97
CA LEU A 57 2.96 -15.17 5.85
C LEU A 57 4.38 -15.46 6.34
N LEU A 58 4.90 -14.65 7.27
CA LEU A 58 6.22 -14.85 7.89
C LEU A 58 6.30 -16.18 8.64
N ASP A 59 5.30 -16.50 9.45
CA ASP A 59 5.23 -17.75 10.24
C ASP A 59 5.21 -18.99 9.34
N ARG A 60 4.66 -18.86 8.13
CA ARG A 60 4.63 -19.93 7.11
C ARG A 60 5.88 -19.95 6.23
N GLY A 61 6.83 -19.05 6.44
CA GLY A 61 8.02 -18.92 5.59
C GLY A 61 7.72 -18.42 4.18
N MET A 62 6.53 -17.84 3.95
CA MET A 62 6.11 -17.28 2.67
C MET A 62 6.59 -15.83 2.56
N ILE A 63 7.68 -15.64 1.83
CA ILE A 63 8.33 -14.33 1.68
C ILE A 63 8.07 -13.83 0.27
N PRO A 64 7.24 -12.76 0.10
CA PRO A 64 7.02 -12.14 -1.20
C PRO A 64 8.30 -11.47 -1.75
N ASP A 65 8.47 -11.44 -3.06
CA ASP A 65 9.60 -10.75 -3.69
C ASP A 65 9.55 -9.23 -3.41
N VAL A 66 8.34 -8.65 -3.39
CA VAL A 66 8.11 -7.22 -3.13
C VAL A 66 6.97 -7.05 -2.13
N VAL A 67 7.15 -6.17 -1.15
CA VAL A 67 6.12 -5.77 -0.19
C VAL A 67 5.99 -4.25 -0.18
N THR A 68 4.78 -3.77 -0.39
CA THR A 68 4.50 -2.32 -0.35
C THR A 68 3.17 -2.03 0.35
N ASP A 69 3.01 -0.80 0.82
CA ASP A 69 1.81 -0.33 1.47
C ASP A 69 1.32 1.00 0.89
N GLN A 70 -0.01 1.12 0.73
CA GLN A 70 -0.70 2.31 0.23
C GLN A 70 -1.85 2.76 1.14
N THR A 71 -1.90 2.24 2.37
CA THR A 71 -2.95 2.59 3.34
C THR A 71 -2.86 4.07 3.72
N SER A 72 -4.00 4.73 3.94
CA SER A 72 -4.06 6.14 4.38
C SER A 72 -3.71 6.29 5.87
N ALA A 73 -2.50 5.92 6.25
CA ALA A 73 -2.06 5.83 7.63
C ALA A 73 -1.79 7.20 8.31
N HIS A 74 -1.85 8.30 7.57
CA HIS A 74 -1.75 9.66 8.13
C HIS A 74 -2.96 10.04 8.98
N ASP A 75 -4.09 9.37 8.82
CA ASP A 75 -5.27 9.51 9.68
C ASP A 75 -5.58 8.15 10.34
N PRO A 76 -5.08 7.88 11.56
CA PRO A 76 -5.28 6.61 12.23
C PRO A 76 -6.74 6.37 12.64
N LEU A 77 -7.59 7.41 12.65
CA LEU A 77 -9.00 7.28 12.98
C LEU A 77 -9.85 6.87 11.76
N ASN A 78 -9.61 7.48 10.59
CA ASN A 78 -10.47 7.28 9.43
C ASN A 78 -9.77 6.53 8.27
N GLY A 79 -8.45 6.51 8.26
CA GLY A 79 -7.65 5.93 7.19
C GLY A 79 -7.13 4.52 7.45
N TYR A 80 -7.22 4.01 8.68
CA TYR A 80 -6.73 2.69 9.05
C TYR A 80 -7.76 1.91 9.87
N TYR A 81 -7.91 0.62 9.58
CA TYR A 81 -8.74 -0.30 10.36
C TYR A 81 -7.85 -1.14 11.30
N PRO A 82 -8.12 -1.17 12.60
CA PRO A 82 -7.36 -1.97 13.55
C PRO A 82 -7.56 -3.48 13.32
N ALA A 83 -6.50 -4.24 13.52
CA ALA A 83 -6.53 -5.69 13.50
C ALA A 83 -7.28 -6.25 14.72
N GLY A 84 -7.85 -7.45 14.58
CA GLY A 84 -8.62 -8.11 15.64
C GLY A 84 -10.09 -7.71 15.70
N PHE A 85 -10.55 -6.87 14.77
CA PHE A 85 -11.94 -6.43 14.64
C PHE A 85 -12.47 -6.72 13.24
N SER A 86 -13.73 -7.12 13.14
CA SER A 86 -14.45 -7.00 11.87
C SER A 86 -14.62 -5.52 11.50
N LYS A 87 -14.95 -5.26 10.23
CA LYS A 87 -15.18 -3.87 9.81
C LYS A 87 -16.30 -3.21 10.61
N GLU A 88 -17.37 -3.94 10.88
CA GLU A 88 -18.54 -3.49 11.64
C GLU A 88 -18.17 -3.17 13.10
N GLU A 89 -17.46 -4.07 13.76
CA GLU A 89 -16.98 -3.88 15.14
C GLU A 89 -16.03 -2.67 15.24
N ALA A 90 -15.14 -2.52 14.26
CA ALA A 90 -14.23 -1.37 14.19
C ALA A 90 -15.01 -0.05 13.99
N ASP A 91 -16.01 -0.05 13.10
CA ASP A 91 -16.86 1.14 12.87
C ASP A 91 -17.69 1.52 14.11
N GLU A 92 -18.13 0.54 14.90
CA GLU A 92 -18.83 0.76 16.17
C GLU A 92 -17.86 1.29 17.25
N LEU A 93 -16.69 0.69 17.38
CA LEU A 93 -15.64 1.16 18.29
C LEU A 93 -15.26 2.61 18.00
N ARG A 94 -15.07 2.95 16.72
CA ARG A 94 -14.74 4.31 16.27
C ARG A 94 -15.76 5.34 16.75
N LYS A 95 -17.06 5.00 16.70
CA LYS A 95 -18.16 5.87 17.14
C LYS A 95 -18.25 5.97 18.65
N ARG A 96 -18.05 4.85 19.35
CA ARG A 96 -18.18 4.75 20.81
C ARG A 96 -16.99 5.32 21.54
N ASP A 97 -15.78 4.97 21.09
CA ASP A 97 -14.52 5.39 21.71
C ASP A 97 -13.43 5.55 20.66
N SER A 98 -13.34 6.76 20.13
CA SER A 98 -12.36 7.11 19.11
C SER A 98 -10.91 7.04 19.60
N LYS A 99 -10.66 7.22 20.91
CA LYS A 99 -9.31 7.14 21.48
C LYS A 99 -8.83 5.69 21.53
N ASP A 100 -9.69 4.80 21.98
CA ASP A 100 -9.41 3.37 22.00
C ASP A 100 -9.24 2.82 20.58
N TYR A 101 -10.08 3.26 19.62
CA TYR A 101 -9.92 2.94 18.22
C TYR A 101 -8.54 3.34 17.68
N VAL A 102 -8.12 4.58 17.93
CA VAL A 102 -6.80 5.08 17.49
C VAL A 102 -5.68 4.29 18.15
N HIS A 103 -5.79 3.95 19.42
CA HIS A 103 -4.81 3.10 20.12
C HIS A 103 -4.65 1.74 19.42
N HIS A 104 -5.73 1.06 19.10
CA HIS A 104 -5.72 -0.21 18.38
C HIS A 104 -5.19 -0.07 16.94
N SER A 105 -5.52 1.03 16.26
CA SER A 105 -4.97 1.33 14.91
C SER A 105 -3.46 1.52 14.94
N MET A 106 -2.94 2.29 15.91
CA MET A 106 -1.51 2.53 16.09
C MET A 106 -0.74 1.22 16.37
N GLU A 107 -1.27 0.38 17.26
CA GLU A 107 -0.68 -0.92 17.57
C GLU A 107 -0.69 -1.86 16.35
N SER A 108 -1.74 -1.82 15.54
CA SER A 108 -1.83 -2.60 14.30
C SER A 108 -0.83 -2.11 13.25
N MET A 109 -0.68 -0.80 13.06
CA MET A 109 0.35 -0.22 12.19
C MET A 109 1.75 -0.60 12.64
N ARG A 110 2.01 -0.61 13.95
CA ARG A 110 3.26 -1.09 14.52
C ARG A 110 3.56 -2.54 14.13
N LYS A 111 2.59 -3.44 14.28
CA LYS A 111 2.70 -4.87 13.90
C LYS A 111 2.94 -5.03 12.39
N GLN A 112 2.20 -4.30 11.58
CA GLN A 112 2.35 -4.33 10.12
C GLN A 112 3.76 -3.93 9.69
N VAL A 113 4.26 -2.79 10.17
CA VAL A 113 5.61 -2.31 9.81
C VAL A 113 6.69 -3.26 10.34
N GLN A 114 6.54 -3.81 11.54
CA GLN A 114 7.45 -4.81 12.08
C GLN A 114 7.53 -6.06 11.19
N ALA A 115 6.39 -6.53 10.69
CA ALA A 115 6.35 -7.65 9.75
C ALA A 115 7.02 -7.28 8.41
N MET A 116 6.77 -6.08 7.87
CA MET A 116 7.41 -5.59 6.65
C MET A 116 8.95 -5.53 6.80
N VAL A 117 9.46 -5.01 7.92
CA VAL A 117 10.91 -5.01 8.22
C VAL A 117 11.45 -6.44 8.31
N SER A 118 10.70 -7.36 8.92
CA SER A 118 11.10 -8.77 9.00
C SER A 118 11.15 -9.44 7.62
N MET A 119 10.21 -9.13 6.72
CA MET A 119 10.23 -9.59 5.34
C MET A 119 11.43 -9.02 4.57
N MET A 120 11.76 -7.73 4.78
CA MET A 120 12.96 -7.12 4.20
C MET A 120 14.24 -7.87 4.62
N HIS A 121 14.41 -8.19 5.90
CA HIS A 121 15.55 -8.96 6.38
C HIS A 121 15.59 -10.40 5.82
N LYS A 122 14.47 -10.91 5.32
CA LYS A 122 14.37 -12.20 4.63
C LYS A 122 14.50 -12.11 3.11
N GLY A 123 14.80 -10.91 2.57
CA GLY A 123 15.13 -10.69 1.17
C GLY A 123 14.05 -10.01 0.33
N SER A 124 12.89 -9.65 0.89
CA SER A 124 11.89 -8.85 0.18
C SER A 124 12.42 -7.44 -0.13
N ILE A 125 12.07 -6.91 -1.30
CA ILE A 125 12.14 -5.47 -1.56
C ILE A 125 10.96 -4.81 -0.89
N VAL A 126 11.22 -3.90 0.07
CA VAL A 126 10.17 -3.27 0.88
C VAL A 126 10.21 -1.76 0.73
N PHE A 127 9.06 -1.15 0.51
CA PHE A 127 8.88 0.30 0.51
C PHE A 127 7.43 0.69 0.81
N ASP A 128 7.18 1.93 1.20
CA ASP A 128 5.84 2.51 1.27
C ASP A 128 5.69 3.72 0.32
N TYR A 129 4.47 4.15 0.11
CA TYR A 129 4.13 5.29 -0.76
C TYR A 129 4.19 6.67 -0.05
N GLY A 130 4.85 6.76 1.12
CA GLY A 130 4.91 8.01 1.89
C GLY A 130 3.59 8.34 2.58
N ASN A 131 2.87 7.32 3.00
CA ASN A 131 1.53 7.36 3.61
C ASN A 131 1.55 7.53 5.13
N ASN A 132 2.68 7.87 5.71
CA ASN A 132 2.91 8.06 7.15
C ASN A 132 2.89 6.76 8.00
N LEU A 133 2.78 5.58 7.41
CA LEU A 133 2.70 4.29 8.13
C LEU A 133 3.92 4.06 9.04
N ARG A 134 5.14 4.34 8.53
CA ARG A 134 6.39 4.20 9.31
C ARG A 134 6.43 5.15 10.51
N GLN A 135 5.97 6.38 10.34
CA GLN A 135 5.91 7.35 11.43
C GLN A 135 4.95 6.90 12.52
N GLN A 136 3.75 6.45 12.16
CA GLN A 136 2.79 5.91 13.12
C GLN A 136 3.33 4.70 13.88
N ALA A 137 4.05 3.81 13.19
CA ALA A 137 4.70 2.67 13.84
C ALA A 137 5.82 3.08 14.80
N LEU A 138 6.60 4.13 14.47
CA LEU A 138 7.60 4.71 15.35
C LEU A 138 6.95 5.31 16.61
N ASP A 139 5.89 6.08 16.43
CA ASP A 139 5.13 6.71 17.53
C ASP A 139 4.47 5.66 18.43
N ALA A 140 4.09 4.51 17.85
CA ALA A 140 3.64 3.33 18.58
C ALA A 140 4.78 2.48 19.20
N GLY A 141 6.03 2.98 19.19
CA GLY A 141 7.18 2.40 19.88
C GLY A 141 8.08 1.47 19.07
N PHE A 142 7.84 1.29 17.76
CA PHE A 142 8.73 0.48 16.92
C PHE A 142 9.90 1.33 16.40
N LYS A 143 11.01 1.34 17.13
CA LYS A 143 12.19 2.19 16.84
C LYS A 143 12.81 1.98 15.46
N ASN A 144 12.68 0.78 14.89
CA ASN A 144 13.26 0.43 13.58
C ASN A 144 12.29 0.63 12.40
N ALA A 145 11.26 1.46 12.56
CA ALA A 145 10.21 1.66 11.56
C ALA A 145 10.70 2.21 10.22
N PHE A 146 11.81 2.93 10.20
CA PHE A 146 12.42 3.52 9.01
C PHE A 146 13.54 2.67 8.38
N ALA A 147 13.61 1.36 8.69
CA ALA A 147 14.60 0.47 8.12
C ALA A 147 14.49 0.31 6.60
N TYR A 148 13.28 0.45 6.04
CA TYR A 148 13.04 0.46 4.59
C TYR A 148 12.70 1.88 4.09
N PRO A 149 12.98 2.18 2.81
CA PRO A 149 12.78 3.52 2.26
C PRO A 149 11.32 3.79 1.88
N GLY A 150 10.99 5.07 1.70
CA GLY A 150 9.78 5.47 0.99
C GLY A 150 9.97 5.39 -0.53
N PHE A 151 8.90 5.13 -1.27
CA PHE A 151 8.90 5.00 -2.73
C PHE A 151 9.48 6.22 -3.44
N VAL A 152 9.13 7.42 -3.00
CA VAL A 152 9.63 8.66 -3.62
C VAL A 152 11.15 8.77 -3.52
N GLN A 153 11.71 8.46 -2.36
CA GLN A 153 13.16 8.55 -2.14
C GLN A 153 13.94 7.47 -2.89
N ALA A 154 13.41 6.24 -2.88
CA ALA A 154 14.10 5.09 -3.44
C ALA A 154 14.04 5.03 -4.99
N TYR A 155 12.91 5.44 -5.56
CA TYR A 155 12.64 5.19 -6.98
C TYR A 155 12.28 6.46 -7.77
N VAL A 156 11.39 7.31 -7.26
CA VAL A 156 10.87 8.45 -8.03
C VAL A 156 11.91 9.55 -8.14
N ARG A 157 12.52 9.93 -7.02
CA ARG A 157 13.48 11.04 -6.98
C ARG A 157 14.71 10.81 -7.86
N PRO A 158 15.38 9.64 -7.85
CA PRO A 158 16.47 9.37 -8.77
C PRO A 158 16.08 9.50 -10.24
N LEU A 159 14.92 8.95 -10.62
CA LEU A 159 14.41 9.04 -12.00
C LEU A 159 14.11 10.47 -12.40
N PHE A 160 13.51 11.27 -11.52
CA PHE A 160 13.22 12.70 -11.79
C PHE A 160 14.50 13.52 -11.95
N CYS A 161 15.56 13.20 -11.19
CA CYS A 161 16.87 13.85 -11.36
C CYS A 161 17.50 13.53 -12.73
N GLU A 162 17.11 12.43 -13.36
CA GLU A 162 17.53 12.05 -14.71
C GLU A 162 16.56 12.53 -15.81
N GLY A 163 15.54 13.33 -15.46
CA GLY A 163 14.52 13.78 -16.40
C GLY A 163 13.51 12.71 -16.81
N LYS A 164 13.45 11.59 -16.08
CA LYS A 164 12.51 10.49 -16.32
C LYS A 164 11.34 10.54 -15.36
N GLY A 165 10.13 10.37 -15.85
CA GLY A 165 8.95 10.23 -15.00
C GLY A 165 7.70 10.90 -15.56
N PRO A 166 6.55 10.71 -14.93
CA PRO A 166 5.32 11.40 -15.28
C PRO A 166 5.38 12.84 -14.74
N PHE A 167 5.74 13.79 -15.60
CA PHE A 167 5.64 15.21 -15.30
C PHE A 167 4.23 15.71 -15.56
N ARG A 168 3.77 16.65 -14.75
CA ARG A 168 2.50 17.35 -14.92
C ARG A 168 2.73 18.83 -14.80
N TRP A 169 2.11 19.58 -15.67
CA TRP A 169 2.11 21.04 -15.62
C TRP A 169 0.67 21.56 -15.59
N ALA A 170 0.52 22.76 -15.07
CA ALA A 170 -0.75 23.42 -14.97
C ALA A 170 -0.59 24.91 -15.27
N SER A 171 -1.57 25.52 -15.94
CA SER A 171 -1.64 26.97 -16.06
C SER A 171 -2.00 27.60 -14.73
N LEU A 172 -1.19 28.55 -14.26
CA LEU A 172 -1.46 29.30 -13.03
C LEU A 172 -2.63 30.28 -13.18
N VAL A 173 -2.97 30.67 -14.41
CA VAL A 173 -4.09 31.56 -14.72
C VAL A 173 -5.32 30.83 -15.25
N GLY A 174 -5.29 29.47 -15.32
CA GLY A 174 -6.38 28.64 -15.81
C GLY A 174 -6.56 28.71 -17.34
N SER A 175 -5.55 29.14 -18.09
CA SER A 175 -5.61 29.26 -19.56
C SER A 175 -5.30 27.91 -20.23
N ARG A 176 -6.17 27.50 -21.15
CA ARG A 176 -5.91 26.34 -22.04
C ARG A 176 -4.74 26.59 -22.99
N GLU A 177 -4.58 27.83 -23.42
CA GLU A 177 -3.52 28.24 -24.34
C GLU A 177 -2.12 28.05 -23.74
N ASP A 178 -1.96 28.29 -22.44
CA ASP A 178 -0.70 28.04 -21.74
C ASP A 178 -0.35 26.56 -21.72
N ILE A 179 -1.34 25.69 -21.54
CA ILE A 179 -1.13 24.24 -21.58
C ILE A 179 -0.66 23.82 -22.99
N PHE A 180 -1.34 24.26 -24.03
CA PHE A 180 -0.97 23.93 -25.41
C PHE A 180 0.43 24.44 -25.78
N LYS A 181 0.81 25.65 -25.33
CA LYS A 181 2.18 26.15 -25.53
C LYS A 181 3.22 25.28 -24.82
N LEU A 182 2.93 24.81 -23.61
CA LEU A 182 3.82 23.89 -22.89
C LEU A 182 3.89 22.53 -23.59
N ASP A 183 2.76 22.00 -24.04
CA ASP A 183 2.73 20.75 -24.83
C ASP A 183 3.59 20.84 -26.08
N ASP A 184 3.48 21.96 -26.84
CA ASP A 184 4.28 22.21 -28.05
C ASP A 184 5.78 22.30 -27.73
N VAL A 185 6.17 22.96 -26.65
CA VAL A 185 7.57 23.02 -26.21
C VAL A 185 8.09 21.64 -25.85
N ILE A 186 7.33 20.87 -25.07
CA ILE A 186 7.74 19.52 -24.67
C ILE A 186 7.88 18.59 -25.87
N LEU A 187 6.91 18.60 -26.77
CA LEU A 187 6.96 17.80 -27.99
C LEU A 187 8.14 18.17 -28.91
N LYS A 188 8.52 19.44 -28.93
CA LYS A 188 9.64 19.92 -29.74
C LYS A 188 11.01 19.60 -29.14
N GLU A 189 11.16 19.81 -27.83
CA GLU A 189 12.47 19.69 -27.14
C GLU A 189 12.77 18.26 -26.70
N PHE A 190 11.75 17.43 -26.49
CA PHE A 190 11.87 16.05 -25.98
C PHE A 190 11.26 15.01 -26.92
N ALA A 191 11.11 15.32 -28.21
CA ALA A 191 10.73 14.33 -29.22
C ALA A 191 11.83 13.25 -29.33
N TYR A 192 11.44 12.00 -29.04
CA TYR A 192 12.30 10.83 -29.21
C TYR A 192 12.09 10.20 -30.60
#